data_3cd9d2e2783a3b5093496ce21a0101ac
#
_entry.id   3cd9d2e2783a3b5093496ce21a0101ac
#
_cell.length_a   1.000
_cell.length_b   1.000
_cell.length_c   1.000
_cell.angle_alpha   90.00
_cell.angle_beta   90.00
_cell.angle_gamma   90.00
#
_symmetry.space_group_name_H-M   'P 1'
#
loop_
_entity.id
_entity.type
_entity.pdbx_description
1 polymer ?
#
loop_
_entity_poly.entity_id
_entity_poly.type
_entity_poly.pdbx_seq_one_letter_code
_entity_poly.pdbx_strand_id
1 'polypeptide(L)'
;IIFKAPLEEPANPTWAPNPAKAPWYFLGLQEMLVYFDPWMAGVVLPVFIIIGLVAIPYIDTNPKGNGYYTFSERKMAISCFMFGWLVLWIFLIIIGTFLRGPNWTFYGPFEYWDFHKVVAEANINLSEIIWIKMLGTTMPSNLIVREIFGIFVILAYFGISGAMITKKWGQDILEKTGKIRYYFFLFLVLFMATLPIKMYLRWLFTLKYIVALPEWELNL
;
A
#
# COMPACT_ATOMS: atom_id res chain seq x y z
N ILE A 1 -5.52 28.53 3.35
CA ILE A 1 -5.19 29.64 4.27
C ILE A 1 -4.25 29.14 5.38
N ILE A 2 -4.41 27.94 5.90
CA ILE A 2 -3.55 27.36 6.95
C ILE A 2 -2.23 26.83 6.38
N PHE A 3 -2.25 26.26 5.19
CA PHE A 3 -1.07 25.77 4.50
C PHE A 3 -0.86 26.60 3.23
N LYS A 4 0.37 27.04 2.99
CA LYS A 4 0.72 27.72 1.75
C LYS A 4 0.60 26.70 0.60
N ALA A 5 -0.13 27.06 -0.45
CA ALA A 5 -0.04 26.29 -1.69
C ALA A 5 1.42 26.36 -2.20
N PRO A 6 2.04 25.26 -2.58
CA PRO A 6 3.38 25.28 -3.17
C PRO A 6 3.29 25.88 -4.58
N LEU A 7 3.33 27.21 -4.65
CA LEU A 7 3.51 27.92 -5.91
C LEU A 7 5.00 27.85 -6.23
N GLU A 8 5.31 27.18 -7.31
CA GLU A 8 6.65 27.09 -7.84
C GLU A 8 6.96 28.28 -8.75
N GLU A 9 8.23 28.47 -9.07
CA GLU A 9 8.68 29.46 -10.01
C GLU A 9 8.08 29.23 -11.43
N PRO A 10 8.05 30.26 -12.31
CA PRO A 10 7.61 30.07 -13.68
C PRO A 10 8.35 28.94 -14.39
N ALA A 11 7.63 28.17 -15.21
CA ALA A 11 8.16 27.00 -15.89
C ALA A 11 9.46 27.33 -16.65
N ASN A 12 10.52 26.62 -16.33
CA ASN A 12 11.81 26.71 -17.01
C ASN A 12 12.12 25.38 -17.72
N PRO A 13 12.20 25.32 -19.05
CA PRO A 13 12.44 24.08 -19.79
C PRO A 13 13.82 23.47 -19.53
N THR A 14 14.76 24.22 -18.96
CA THR A 14 16.11 23.75 -18.67
C THR A 14 16.28 23.20 -17.23
N TRP A 15 15.24 23.33 -16.41
CA TRP A 15 15.31 22.95 -15.01
C TRP A 15 14.07 22.20 -14.56
N ALA A 16 14.27 21.01 -13.99
CA ALA A 16 13.18 20.22 -13.41
C ALA A 16 13.02 20.57 -11.92
N PRO A 17 11.79 20.78 -11.43
CA PRO A 17 11.56 21.05 -10.01
C PRO A 17 11.98 19.83 -9.14
N ASN A 18 12.56 20.13 -7.99
CA ASN A 18 12.91 19.10 -7.02
C ASN A 18 12.29 19.43 -5.65
N PRO A 19 11.29 18.68 -5.19
CA PRO A 19 10.73 17.45 -5.78
C PRO A 19 9.73 17.76 -6.91
N ALA A 20 9.72 16.92 -7.96
CA ALA A 20 8.67 16.94 -8.98
C ALA A 20 7.42 16.23 -8.43
N LYS A 21 6.44 16.99 -7.94
CA LYS A 21 5.20 16.45 -7.36
C LYS A 21 4.13 16.31 -8.43
N ALA A 22 3.48 15.15 -8.44
CA ALA A 22 2.27 14.94 -9.22
C ALA A 22 1.11 15.84 -8.72
N PRO A 23 0.05 16.09 -9.53
CA PRO A 23 -1.16 16.71 -9.03
C PRO A 23 -1.69 15.99 -7.80
N TRP A 24 -2.33 16.74 -6.88
CA TRP A 24 -2.71 16.26 -5.55
C TRP A 24 -3.43 14.91 -5.53
N TYR A 25 -4.27 14.64 -6.53
CA TYR A 25 -5.03 13.39 -6.62
C TYR A 25 -4.19 12.17 -7.03
N PHE A 26 -3.06 12.36 -7.69
CA PHE A 26 -2.08 11.30 -7.99
C PHE A 26 -0.94 11.21 -6.97
N LEU A 27 -0.86 12.16 -6.08
CA LEU A 27 0.24 12.23 -5.12
C LEU A 27 0.25 11.03 -4.17
N GLY A 28 -0.93 10.47 -3.88
CA GLY A 28 -1.04 9.20 -3.13
C GLY A 28 -0.36 8.03 -3.84
N LEU A 29 -0.49 7.92 -5.18
CA LEU A 29 0.23 6.91 -5.98
C LEU A 29 1.73 7.15 -5.95
N GLN A 30 2.15 8.41 -6.07
CA GLN A 30 3.56 8.79 -6.01
C GLN A 30 4.17 8.44 -4.64
N GLU A 31 3.45 8.66 -3.55
CA GLU A 31 3.91 8.26 -2.22
C GLU A 31 3.93 6.72 -2.06
N MET A 32 3.02 5.99 -2.69
CA MET A 32 3.05 4.52 -2.67
C MET A 32 4.32 3.93 -3.28
N LEU A 33 4.99 4.62 -4.21
CA LEU A 33 6.26 4.19 -4.80
C LEU A 33 7.42 4.11 -3.77
N VAL A 34 7.28 4.76 -2.63
CA VAL A 34 8.25 4.63 -1.53
C VAL A 34 8.17 3.24 -0.89
N TYR A 35 6.98 2.64 -0.87
CA TYR A 35 6.70 1.38 -0.17
C TYR A 35 6.61 0.17 -1.09
N PHE A 36 6.24 0.39 -2.34
CA PHE A 36 6.06 -0.64 -3.35
C PHE A 36 6.85 -0.33 -4.61
N ASP A 37 7.12 -1.36 -5.37
CA ASP A 37 7.70 -1.24 -6.69
C ASP A 37 6.76 -0.50 -7.67
N PRO A 38 7.28 0.19 -8.70
CA PRO A 38 6.44 0.90 -9.68
C PRO A 38 5.34 0.07 -10.31
N TRP A 39 5.61 -1.19 -10.64
CA TRP A 39 4.60 -2.12 -11.15
C TRP A 39 3.47 -2.37 -10.14
N MET A 40 3.87 -2.59 -8.89
CA MET A 40 2.90 -2.85 -7.82
C MET A 40 2.06 -1.62 -7.48
N ALA A 41 2.72 -0.46 -7.29
CA ALA A 41 2.05 0.79 -6.94
C ALA A 41 1.24 1.38 -8.10
N GLY A 42 1.77 1.34 -9.33
CA GLY A 42 1.17 2.01 -10.48
C GLY A 42 0.15 1.17 -11.26
N VAL A 43 0.23 -0.16 -11.20
CA VAL A 43 -0.65 -1.04 -11.97
C VAL A 43 -1.48 -1.94 -11.05
N VAL A 44 -0.83 -2.78 -10.24
CA VAL A 44 -1.54 -3.82 -9.48
C VAL A 44 -2.52 -3.24 -8.47
N LEU A 45 -2.07 -2.32 -7.61
CA LEU A 45 -2.92 -1.68 -6.60
C LEU A 45 -4.11 -0.92 -7.23
N PRO A 46 -3.93 -0.04 -8.22
CA PRO A 46 -5.04 0.63 -8.89
C PRO A 46 -6.03 -0.34 -9.57
N VAL A 47 -5.54 -1.39 -10.21
CA VAL A 47 -6.39 -2.42 -10.82
C VAL A 47 -7.24 -3.13 -9.77
N PHE A 48 -6.66 -3.50 -8.61
CA PHE A 48 -7.44 -4.10 -7.52
C PHE A 48 -8.46 -3.14 -6.89
N ILE A 49 -8.18 -1.84 -6.86
CA ILE A 49 -9.17 -0.85 -6.45
C ILE A 49 -10.36 -0.85 -7.42
N ILE A 50 -10.10 -0.81 -8.72
CA ILE A 50 -11.13 -0.87 -9.76
C ILE A 50 -11.93 -2.17 -9.68
N ILE A 51 -11.24 -3.31 -9.57
CA ILE A 51 -11.89 -4.63 -9.41
C ILE A 51 -12.78 -4.63 -8.15
N GLY A 52 -12.31 -4.07 -7.05
CA GLY A 52 -13.09 -3.93 -5.82
C GLY A 52 -14.37 -3.12 -6.02
N LEU A 53 -14.29 -1.99 -6.71
CA LEU A 53 -15.44 -1.15 -7.03
C LEU A 53 -16.44 -1.88 -7.95
N VAL A 54 -15.95 -2.58 -8.98
CA VAL A 54 -16.79 -3.38 -9.88
C VAL A 54 -17.46 -4.54 -9.14
N ALA A 55 -16.82 -5.10 -8.14
CA ALA A 55 -17.35 -6.23 -7.37
C ALA A 55 -18.46 -5.84 -6.38
N ILE A 56 -18.62 -4.57 -5.99
CA ILE A 56 -19.60 -4.12 -5.01
C ILE A 56 -21.00 -4.66 -5.29
N PRO A 57 -21.61 -4.49 -6.49
CA PRO A 57 -22.97 -4.96 -6.76
C PRO A 57 -23.13 -6.48 -6.70
N TYR A 58 -22.04 -7.24 -6.85
CA TYR A 58 -22.06 -8.70 -6.76
C TYR A 58 -21.86 -9.22 -5.33
N ILE A 59 -21.19 -8.46 -4.50
CA ILE A 59 -20.92 -8.81 -3.09
C ILE A 59 -22.06 -8.32 -2.18
N ASP A 60 -22.66 -7.17 -2.50
CA ASP A 60 -23.73 -6.58 -1.70
C ASP A 60 -24.98 -7.46 -1.74
N THR A 61 -25.36 -7.97 -0.57
CA THR A 61 -26.54 -8.83 -0.40
C THR A 61 -27.77 -8.07 0.10
N ASN A 62 -27.70 -6.73 0.14
CA ASN A 62 -28.81 -5.94 0.66
C ASN A 62 -30.00 -5.93 -0.31
N PRO A 63 -31.20 -6.42 0.11
CA PRO A 63 -32.40 -6.48 -0.73
C PRO A 63 -33.11 -5.13 -0.89
N LYS A 64 -32.72 -4.09 -0.12
CA LYS A 64 -33.49 -2.83 -0.04
C LYS A 64 -33.20 -1.82 -1.16
N GLY A 65 -32.62 -2.25 -2.27
CA GLY A 65 -32.39 -1.38 -3.44
C GLY A 65 -31.28 -0.33 -3.26
N ASN A 66 -31.06 0.46 -4.31
CA ASN A 66 -29.86 1.29 -4.46
C ASN A 66 -30.05 2.76 -4.04
N GLY A 67 -31.26 3.20 -3.72
CA GLY A 67 -31.60 4.60 -3.52
C GLY A 67 -31.34 5.15 -2.13
N TYR A 68 -31.05 4.32 -1.14
CA TYR A 68 -30.88 4.76 0.24
C TYR A 68 -29.53 4.36 0.81
N TYR A 69 -28.83 5.34 1.35
CA TYR A 69 -27.63 5.12 2.16
C TYR A 69 -28.05 4.59 3.53
N THR A 70 -28.32 3.28 3.61
CA THR A 70 -28.63 2.64 4.87
C THR A 70 -27.34 2.23 5.57
N PHE A 71 -26.84 3.13 6.41
CA PHE A 71 -25.60 2.90 7.17
C PHE A 71 -25.67 1.63 8.03
N SER A 72 -26.80 1.39 8.68
CA SER A 72 -27.01 0.22 9.56
C SER A 72 -26.83 -1.11 8.83
N GLU A 73 -27.27 -1.18 7.58
CA GLU A 73 -27.28 -2.41 6.78
C GLU A 73 -25.96 -2.62 6.02
N ARG A 74 -25.29 -1.53 5.63
CA ARG A 74 -24.03 -1.54 4.88
C ARG A 74 -22.81 -1.06 5.68
N LYS A 75 -22.92 -1.13 7.00
CA LYS A 75 -21.91 -0.60 7.92
C LYS A 75 -20.48 -1.08 7.57
N MET A 76 -20.32 -2.35 7.24
CA MET A 76 -19.02 -2.93 6.92
C MET A 76 -18.47 -2.40 5.58
N ALA A 77 -19.31 -2.37 4.53
CA ALA A 77 -18.89 -1.87 3.23
C ALA A 77 -18.49 -0.39 3.30
N ILE A 78 -19.31 0.42 3.97
CA ILE A 78 -19.02 1.85 4.18
C ILE A 78 -17.73 2.03 4.99
N SER A 79 -17.56 1.27 6.08
CA SER A 79 -16.35 1.37 6.91
C SER A 79 -15.08 0.96 6.14
N CYS A 80 -15.12 -0.10 5.34
CA CYS A 80 -14.00 -0.49 4.49
C CYS A 80 -13.66 0.57 3.44
N PHE A 81 -14.67 1.13 2.78
CA PHE A 81 -14.47 2.20 1.79
C PHE A 81 -13.87 3.46 2.44
N MET A 82 -14.44 3.90 3.57
CA MET A 82 -13.96 5.06 4.29
C MET A 82 -12.54 4.86 4.83
N PHE A 83 -12.21 3.67 5.30
CA PHE A 83 -10.85 3.35 5.71
C PHE A 83 -9.88 3.44 4.52
N GLY A 84 -10.19 2.82 3.39
CA GLY A 84 -9.36 2.87 2.20
C GLY A 84 -9.20 4.30 1.66
N TRP A 85 -10.30 5.05 1.58
CA TRP A 85 -10.29 6.40 1.02
C TRP A 85 -9.77 7.45 2.00
N LEU A 86 -10.40 7.61 3.18
CA LEU A 86 -10.03 8.68 4.11
C LEU A 86 -8.77 8.37 4.88
N VAL A 87 -8.61 7.13 5.37
CA VAL A 87 -7.47 6.82 6.22
C VAL A 87 -6.23 6.53 5.36
N LEU A 88 -6.32 5.66 4.36
CA LEU A 88 -5.15 5.29 3.59
C LEU A 88 -4.82 6.31 2.49
N TRP A 89 -5.75 6.60 1.58
CA TRP A 89 -5.49 7.44 0.41
C TRP A 89 -5.20 8.88 0.77
N ILE A 90 -6.08 9.51 1.56
CA ILE A 90 -5.90 10.89 2.01
C ILE A 90 -4.63 11.03 2.86
N PHE A 91 -4.31 10.03 3.69
CA PHE A 91 -3.08 10.05 4.48
C PHE A 91 -1.82 10.03 3.60
N LEU A 92 -1.79 9.21 2.54
CA LEU A 92 -0.69 9.23 1.57
C LEU A 92 -0.58 10.59 0.85
N ILE A 93 -1.71 11.19 0.48
CA ILE A 93 -1.71 12.54 -0.13
C ILE A 93 -1.14 13.57 0.85
N ILE A 94 -1.51 13.52 2.11
CA ILE A 94 -0.99 14.43 3.15
C ILE A 94 0.53 14.27 3.29
N ILE A 95 1.03 13.04 3.39
CA ILE A 95 2.46 12.78 3.47
C ILE A 95 3.17 13.32 2.23
N GLY A 96 2.71 12.97 1.03
CA GLY A 96 3.33 13.39 -0.22
C GLY A 96 3.29 14.90 -0.42
N THR A 97 2.21 15.58 0.02
CA THR A 97 2.06 17.03 -0.14
C THR A 97 2.93 17.81 0.84
N PHE A 98 2.88 17.46 2.12
CA PHE A 98 3.40 18.31 3.20
C PHE A 98 4.71 17.80 3.81
N LEU A 99 4.95 16.48 3.77
CA LEU A 99 6.07 15.86 4.46
C LEU A 99 7.18 15.38 3.52
N ARG A 100 7.01 15.51 2.21
CA ARG A 100 8.04 15.19 1.20
C ARG A 100 8.60 16.46 0.58
N GLY A 101 9.91 16.62 0.71
CA GLY A 101 10.68 17.74 0.16
C GLY A 101 11.68 17.30 -0.92
N PRO A 102 12.76 18.06 -1.15
CA PRO A 102 13.78 17.76 -2.15
C PRO A 102 14.28 16.31 -2.06
N ASN A 103 14.52 15.69 -3.20
CA ASN A 103 14.93 14.28 -3.34
C ASN A 103 13.93 13.27 -2.74
N TRP A 104 12.68 13.67 -2.60
CA TRP A 104 11.61 12.88 -1.96
C TRP A 104 11.93 12.46 -0.51
N THR A 105 12.85 13.19 0.14
CA THR A 105 13.20 12.94 1.54
C THR A 105 12.08 13.40 2.47
N PHE A 106 12.02 12.77 3.64
CA PHE A 106 11.03 13.14 4.66
C PHE A 106 11.46 14.40 5.41
N TYR A 107 10.55 15.35 5.53
CA TYR A 107 10.69 16.57 6.31
C TYR A 107 9.55 16.70 7.29
N GLY A 108 9.84 17.19 8.49
CA GLY A 108 8.81 17.54 9.45
C GLY A 108 7.90 18.69 8.94
N PRO A 109 6.69 18.84 9.49
CA PRO A 109 5.70 19.80 9.00
C PRO A 109 6.15 21.27 9.05
N PHE A 110 7.19 21.60 9.82
CA PHE A 110 7.76 22.95 9.93
C PHE A 110 9.26 22.98 9.66
N GLU A 111 9.84 21.88 9.18
CA GLU A 111 11.25 21.79 8.84
C GLU A 111 11.52 22.56 7.54
N TYR A 112 12.64 23.31 7.52
CA TYR A 112 13.07 24.00 6.30
C TYR A 112 13.56 23.00 5.26
N TRP A 113 13.16 23.18 4.01
CA TRP A 113 13.58 22.32 2.91
C TRP A 113 15.00 22.64 2.47
N ASP A 114 15.92 21.74 2.80
CA ASP A 114 17.31 21.81 2.37
C ASP A 114 17.52 20.93 1.13
N PHE A 115 17.88 21.55 0.01
CA PHE A 115 18.17 20.86 -1.25
C PHE A 115 19.40 19.95 -1.18
N HIS A 116 20.26 20.15 -0.18
CA HIS A 116 21.47 19.35 0.04
C HIS A 116 21.27 18.20 1.02
N LYS A 117 20.09 18.09 1.63
CA LYS A 117 19.77 16.99 2.54
C LYS A 117 19.71 15.68 1.76
N VAL A 118 20.76 14.89 1.87
CA VAL A 118 20.83 13.53 1.34
C VAL A 118 20.66 12.55 2.50
N VAL A 119 19.54 11.87 2.54
CA VAL A 119 19.31 10.76 3.48
C VAL A 119 19.65 9.48 2.73
N ALA A 120 20.67 8.75 3.18
CA ALA A 120 20.97 7.43 2.64
C ALA A 120 19.80 6.48 2.96
N GLU A 121 19.00 6.15 1.95
CA GLU A 121 17.96 5.15 2.10
C GLU A 121 18.57 3.76 2.18
N ALA A 122 18.63 3.19 3.38
CA ALA A 122 18.93 1.79 3.56
C ALA A 122 17.75 0.95 3.04
N ASN A 123 17.92 0.36 1.87
CA ASN A 123 16.95 -0.55 1.26
C ASN A 123 17.39 -1.98 1.53
N ILE A 124 16.77 -2.64 2.50
CA ILE A 124 17.10 -4.03 2.88
C ILE A 124 15.92 -4.92 2.49
N ASN A 125 16.22 -6.01 1.78
CA ASN A 125 15.23 -7.01 1.41
C ASN A 125 15.12 -8.09 2.50
N LEU A 126 13.97 -8.74 2.62
CA LEU A 126 13.79 -9.81 3.59
C LEU A 126 14.76 -10.97 3.37
N SER A 127 15.01 -11.31 2.13
CA SER A 127 16.00 -12.33 1.73
C SER A 127 17.41 -12.00 2.23
N GLU A 128 17.84 -10.72 2.16
CA GLU A 128 19.15 -10.27 2.68
C GLU A 128 19.22 -10.41 4.21
N ILE A 129 18.13 -10.06 4.90
CA ILE A 129 18.09 -10.21 6.37
C ILE A 129 18.25 -11.66 6.75
N ILE A 130 17.56 -12.57 6.07
CA ILE A 130 17.55 -13.99 6.45
C ILE A 130 18.86 -14.68 6.03
N TRP A 131 19.23 -14.58 4.74
CA TRP A 131 20.40 -15.32 4.25
C TRP A 131 21.72 -14.74 4.74
N ILE A 132 21.90 -13.42 4.72
CA ILE A 132 23.17 -12.78 5.06
C ILE A 132 23.27 -12.52 6.57
N LYS A 133 22.26 -11.83 7.17
CA LYS A 133 22.39 -11.38 8.56
C LYS A 133 22.07 -12.49 9.57
N MET A 134 21.07 -13.35 9.31
CA MET A 134 20.67 -14.40 10.27
C MET A 134 21.43 -15.70 10.05
N LEU A 135 21.55 -16.17 8.81
CA LEU A 135 22.19 -17.44 8.48
C LEU A 135 23.70 -17.32 8.21
N GLY A 136 24.20 -16.10 7.99
CA GLY A 136 25.63 -15.87 7.70
C GLY A 136 26.13 -16.51 6.39
N THR A 137 25.20 -16.79 5.46
CA THR A 137 25.49 -17.46 4.19
C THR A 137 25.44 -16.48 3.02
N THR A 138 25.98 -16.90 1.89
CA THR A 138 25.83 -16.13 0.64
C THR A 138 24.42 -16.29 0.09
N MET A 139 23.93 -15.29 -0.64
CA MET A 139 22.61 -15.36 -1.31
C MET A 139 22.59 -16.52 -2.32
N PRO A 140 21.55 -17.39 -2.29
CA PRO A 140 21.38 -18.44 -3.29
C PRO A 140 21.19 -17.85 -4.69
N SER A 141 21.82 -18.46 -5.69
CA SER A 141 21.66 -18.08 -7.10
C SER A 141 20.29 -18.47 -7.67
N ASN A 142 19.67 -19.51 -7.11
CA ASN A 142 18.33 -19.92 -7.53
C ASN A 142 17.29 -18.97 -6.93
N LEU A 143 16.52 -18.32 -7.77
CA LEU A 143 15.52 -17.31 -7.45
C LEU A 143 14.44 -17.79 -6.49
N ILE A 144 13.93 -19.02 -6.68
CA ILE A 144 12.90 -19.60 -5.81
C ILE A 144 13.45 -19.87 -4.41
N VAL A 145 14.67 -20.40 -4.32
CA VAL A 145 15.32 -20.67 -3.03
C VAL A 145 15.63 -19.36 -2.31
N ARG A 146 16.07 -18.35 -3.03
CA ARG A 146 16.37 -17.02 -2.48
C ARG A 146 15.15 -16.41 -1.82
N GLU A 147 13.99 -16.47 -2.48
CA GLU A 147 12.76 -15.78 -2.04
C GLU A 147 11.78 -16.69 -1.29
N ILE A 148 12.15 -17.94 -0.97
CA ILE A 148 11.25 -18.91 -0.33
C ILE A 148 10.64 -18.38 0.98
N PHE A 149 11.44 -17.70 1.78
CA PHE A 149 10.97 -17.12 3.04
C PHE A 149 9.97 -15.97 2.82
N GLY A 150 10.22 -15.12 1.84
CA GLY A 150 9.30 -14.04 1.47
C GLY A 150 7.97 -14.58 0.95
N ILE A 151 8.02 -15.58 0.07
CA ILE A 151 6.82 -16.27 -0.42
C ILE A 151 6.06 -16.91 0.74
N PHE A 152 6.76 -17.59 1.65
CA PHE A 152 6.13 -18.18 2.83
C PHE A 152 5.45 -17.14 3.71
N VAL A 153 6.09 -16.00 3.96
CA VAL A 153 5.51 -14.89 4.75
C VAL A 153 4.22 -14.36 4.10
N ILE A 154 4.21 -14.16 2.78
CA ILE A 154 3.03 -13.71 2.05
C ILE A 154 1.90 -14.75 2.14
N LEU A 155 2.20 -16.01 1.88
CA LEU A 155 1.20 -17.10 1.98
C LEU A 155 0.67 -17.26 3.41
N ALA A 156 1.53 -17.17 4.40
CA ALA A 156 1.16 -17.21 5.81
C ALA A 156 0.28 -16.01 6.19
N TYR A 157 0.61 -14.82 5.70
CA TYR A 157 -0.20 -13.62 5.92
C TYR A 157 -1.63 -13.82 5.40
N PHE A 158 -1.81 -14.18 4.15
CA PHE A 158 -3.14 -14.39 3.59
C PHE A 158 -3.86 -15.60 4.20
N GLY A 159 -3.16 -16.72 4.42
CA GLY A 159 -3.74 -17.94 4.97
C GLY A 159 -4.13 -17.80 6.43
N ILE A 160 -3.19 -17.38 7.28
CA ILE A 160 -3.42 -17.31 8.74
C ILE A 160 -4.38 -16.18 9.06
N SER A 161 -4.16 -14.95 8.51
CA SER A 161 -5.05 -13.82 8.77
C SER A 161 -6.44 -14.09 8.23
N GLY A 162 -6.56 -14.70 7.04
CA GLY A 162 -7.83 -15.09 6.46
C GLY A 162 -8.57 -16.10 7.33
N ALA A 163 -7.90 -17.14 7.79
CA ALA A 163 -8.50 -18.13 8.68
C ALA A 163 -8.91 -17.54 10.04
N MET A 164 -8.08 -16.70 10.63
CA MET A 164 -8.37 -16.03 11.91
C MET A 164 -9.58 -15.09 11.80
N ILE A 165 -9.62 -14.26 10.76
CA ILE A 165 -10.74 -13.33 10.52
C ILE A 165 -12.03 -14.11 10.28
N THR A 166 -11.98 -15.15 9.45
CA THR A 166 -13.15 -16.01 9.17
C THR A 166 -13.68 -16.65 10.44
N LYS A 167 -12.78 -17.21 11.25
CA LYS A 167 -13.18 -17.91 12.49
C LYS A 167 -13.76 -16.95 13.54
N LYS A 168 -13.20 -15.73 13.66
CA LYS A 168 -13.57 -14.82 14.76
C LYS A 168 -14.73 -13.89 14.43
N TRP A 169 -14.82 -13.40 13.20
CA TRP A 169 -15.78 -12.35 12.82
C TRP A 169 -16.50 -12.62 11.50
N GLY A 170 -15.99 -13.55 10.70
CA GLY A 170 -16.42 -13.70 9.32
C GLY A 170 -17.52 -14.73 9.08
N GLN A 171 -17.86 -15.57 10.06
CA GLN A 171 -18.80 -16.67 9.85
C GLN A 171 -20.21 -16.19 9.44
N ASP A 172 -20.74 -15.19 10.14
CA ASP A 172 -22.06 -14.63 9.82
C ASP A 172 -22.12 -14.02 8.41
N ILE A 173 -21.00 -13.42 7.98
CA ILE A 173 -20.89 -12.83 6.64
C ILE A 173 -20.75 -13.94 5.60
N LEU A 174 -19.94 -14.96 5.88
CA LEU A 174 -19.76 -16.12 5.02
C LEU A 174 -21.09 -16.84 4.75
N GLU A 175 -21.93 -17.03 5.78
CA GLU A 175 -23.23 -17.64 5.65
C GLU A 175 -24.20 -16.80 4.79
N LYS A 176 -24.18 -15.48 4.96
CA LYS A 176 -25.03 -14.55 4.21
C LYS A 176 -24.62 -14.34 2.75
N THR A 177 -23.32 -14.27 2.50
CA THR A 177 -22.78 -13.93 1.17
C THR A 177 -22.39 -15.14 0.33
N GLY A 178 -22.17 -16.28 0.97
CA GLY A 178 -21.62 -17.48 0.33
C GLY A 178 -20.11 -17.45 0.16
N LYS A 179 -19.51 -18.62 -0.03
CA LYS A 179 -18.03 -18.82 0.01
C LYS A 179 -17.27 -17.96 -0.99
N ILE A 180 -17.68 -17.93 -2.26
CA ILE A 180 -16.93 -17.24 -3.33
C ILE A 180 -16.88 -15.73 -3.06
N ARG A 181 -18.03 -15.12 -2.79
CA ARG A 181 -18.14 -13.68 -2.52
C ARG A 181 -17.39 -13.29 -1.26
N TYR A 182 -17.49 -14.11 -0.22
CA TYR A 182 -16.80 -13.88 1.05
C TYR A 182 -15.28 -13.90 0.90
N TYR A 183 -14.72 -14.96 0.31
CA TYR A 183 -13.26 -15.07 0.19
C TYR A 183 -12.67 -14.04 -0.79
N PHE A 184 -13.41 -13.68 -1.82
CA PHE A 184 -13.01 -12.60 -2.71
C PHE A 184 -12.96 -11.24 -1.96
N PHE A 185 -14.01 -10.93 -1.21
CA PHE A 185 -14.03 -9.74 -0.35
C PHE A 185 -12.90 -9.76 0.68
N LEU A 186 -12.71 -10.87 1.37
CA LEU A 186 -11.65 -11.04 2.38
C LEU A 186 -10.26 -10.83 1.75
N PHE A 187 -10.03 -11.38 0.57
CA PHE A 187 -8.78 -11.16 -0.16
C PHE A 187 -8.53 -9.67 -0.43
N LEU A 188 -9.54 -8.94 -0.92
CA LEU A 188 -9.41 -7.50 -1.18
C LEU A 188 -9.13 -6.70 0.10
N VAL A 189 -9.78 -7.05 1.21
CA VAL A 189 -9.55 -6.40 2.52
C VAL A 189 -8.14 -6.67 3.03
N LEU A 190 -7.67 -7.91 2.95
CA LEU A 190 -6.31 -8.27 3.33
C LEU A 190 -5.28 -7.58 2.42
N PHE A 191 -5.56 -7.52 1.12
CA PHE A 191 -4.72 -6.83 0.16
C PHE A 191 -4.63 -5.32 0.47
N MET A 192 -5.75 -4.67 0.77
CA MET A 192 -5.77 -3.27 1.23
C MET A 192 -4.94 -3.08 2.51
N ALA A 193 -5.01 -4.03 3.45
CA ALA A 193 -4.24 -3.97 4.69
C ALA A 193 -2.72 -4.16 4.49
N THR A 194 -2.27 -4.65 3.34
CA THR A 194 -0.83 -4.72 3.05
C THR A 194 -0.18 -3.34 3.02
N LEU A 195 -0.90 -2.30 2.61
CA LEU A 195 -0.36 -0.94 2.53
C LEU A 195 0.13 -0.43 3.90
N PRO A 196 -0.70 -0.32 4.96
CA PRO A 196 -0.21 0.11 6.26
C PRO A 196 0.85 -0.84 6.85
N ILE A 197 0.77 -2.14 6.58
CA ILE A 197 1.78 -3.09 7.02
C ILE A 197 3.14 -2.77 6.37
N LYS A 198 3.16 -2.55 5.07
CA LYS A 198 4.39 -2.17 4.35
C LYS A 198 4.95 -0.83 4.83
N MET A 199 4.07 0.15 5.11
CA MET A 199 4.51 1.42 5.69
C MET A 199 5.22 1.20 7.03
N TYR A 200 4.64 0.40 7.95
CA TYR A 200 5.27 0.06 9.22
C TYR A 200 6.60 -0.68 9.04
N LEU A 201 6.64 -1.67 8.17
CA LEU A 201 7.87 -2.43 7.88
C LEU A 201 8.97 -1.52 7.32
N ARG A 202 8.61 -0.57 6.46
CA ARG A 202 9.55 0.40 5.92
C ARG A 202 10.08 1.36 6.99
N TRP A 203 9.21 1.89 7.83
CA TRP A 203 9.59 2.89 8.83
C TRP A 203 10.37 2.31 10.00
N LEU A 204 9.99 1.12 10.47
CA LEU A 204 10.60 0.53 11.66
C LEU A 204 11.81 -0.35 11.35
N PHE A 205 11.79 -1.06 10.22
CA PHE A 205 12.79 -2.07 9.90
C PHE A 205 13.59 -1.74 8.64
N THR A 206 13.33 -0.60 7.98
CA THR A 206 13.92 -0.23 6.68
C THR A 206 13.74 -1.32 5.60
N LEU A 207 12.75 -2.20 5.78
CA LEU A 207 12.45 -3.30 4.90
C LEU A 207 11.78 -2.78 3.62
N LYS A 208 12.42 -2.96 2.46
CA LYS A 208 11.88 -2.51 1.19
C LYS A 208 11.01 -3.58 0.54
N TYR A 209 11.55 -4.76 0.32
CA TYR A 209 10.82 -5.84 -0.33
C TYR A 209 10.77 -7.10 0.53
N ILE A 210 9.59 -7.73 0.57
CA ILE A 210 9.37 -9.04 1.21
C ILE A 210 9.80 -10.14 0.24
N VAL A 211 9.46 -9.96 -1.05
CA VAL A 211 9.91 -10.80 -2.16
C VAL A 211 10.51 -9.87 -3.21
N ALA A 212 11.75 -10.10 -3.60
CA ALA A 212 12.46 -9.32 -4.59
C ALA A 212 12.80 -10.18 -5.81
N LEU A 213 12.11 -9.93 -6.92
CA LEU A 213 12.32 -10.59 -8.21
C LEU A 213 12.75 -9.55 -9.25
N PRO A 214 13.96 -8.96 -9.12
CA PRO A 214 14.41 -7.88 -9.98
C PRO A 214 14.50 -8.31 -11.45
N GLU A 215 14.72 -9.59 -11.70
CA GLU A 215 14.78 -10.16 -13.07
C GLU A 215 13.44 -10.08 -13.80
N TRP A 216 12.34 -9.90 -13.08
CA TRP A 216 10.97 -9.85 -13.59
C TRP A 216 10.28 -8.52 -13.23
N GLU A 217 11.03 -7.57 -12.70
CA GLU A 217 10.52 -6.29 -12.19
C GLU A 217 9.34 -6.44 -11.22
N LEU A 218 9.30 -7.58 -10.50
CA LEU A 218 8.22 -7.95 -9.61
C LEU A 218 8.73 -7.98 -8.17
N ASN A 219 8.60 -6.84 -7.50
CA ASN A 219 9.08 -6.65 -6.13
C ASN A 219 7.90 -6.31 -5.18
N LEU A 220 7.68 -7.18 -4.19
CA LEU A 220 6.54 -7.13 -3.25
C LEU A 220 6.97 -6.70 -1.84
#